data_1eca63efe570288a554ab4ce6d4b03ca
#
_entry.id   1eca63efe570288a554ab4ce6d4b03ca
#
_cell.length_a   1.000
_cell.length_b   1.000
_cell.length_c   1.000
_cell.angle_alpha   90.00
_cell.angle_beta   90.00
_cell.angle_gamma   90.00
#
_symmetry.space_group_name_H-M   'P 1'
#
loop_
_entity.id
_entity.type
_entity.pdbx_description
1 polymer ?
#
loop_
_entity_poly.entity_id
_entity_poly.type
_entity_poly.pdbx_seq_one_letter_code
_entity_poly.pdbx_strand_id
1 'polypeptide(L)'
;MDKFIQHTGTGVPLRRSNVDTDQIIPAVYLKRVTRSGFEDGLFSAWRSEPDFVLNQAAFKNGTILVAGPEFGTGSSREHAVWALQNYGFKVVISSRFADIFRGNSLKSGLLTVVLPQNVVEDLWQKIEANPALEITVDLDSRTVSYGDKREPFELDDYTRWRLMEDRKSTRLNSSHANISY
;
A
#
# COMPACT_ATOMS: atom_id res chain seq x y z
N MET A 1 -9.69 5.62 11.08
CA MET A 1 -8.93 4.48 10.55
C MET A 1 -9.61 3.19 10.95
N ASP A 2 -9.90 2.36 9.99
CA ASP A 2 -10.58 1.09 10.25
C ASP A 2 -9.59 0.04 10.74
N LYS A 3 -10.09 -0.91 11.51
CA LYS A 3 -9.27 -2.04 11.93
C LYS A 3 -8.79 -2.82 10.73
N PHE A 4 -7.52 -3.22 10.77
CA PHE A 4 -6.98 -4.10 9.75
C PHE A 4 -6.53 -5.39 10.43
N ILE A 5 -7.27 -6.45 10.21
CA ILE A 5 -6.91 -7.77 10.72
C ILE A 5 -6.46 -8.65 9.58
N GLN A 6 -7.26 -8.67 8.53
CA GLN A 6 -7.01 -9.48 7.35
C GLN A 6 -7.69 -8.80 6.17
N HIS A 7 -7.07 -8.87 5.01
CA HIS A 7 -7.66 -8.35 3.78
C HIS A 7 -7.44 -9.32 2.65
N THR A 8 -8.50 -9.62 1.93
CA THR A 8 -8.45 -10.44 0.72
C THR A 8 -8.92 -9.59 -0.46
N GLY A 9 -8.14 -9.55 -1.51
CA GLY A 9 -8.50 -8.80 -2.70
C GLY A 9 -7.64 -9.20 -3.88
N THR A 10 -7.90 -8.57 -5.02
CA THR A 10 -7.11 -8.81 -6.21
C THR A 10 -5.95 -7.84 -6.29
N GLY A 11 -4.92 -8.22 -7.02
CA GLY A 11 -3.69 -7.43 -7.14
C GLY A 11 -3.62 -6.60 -8.40
N VAL A 12 -2.85 -5.51 -8.29
CA VAL A 12 -2.51 -4.66 -9.44
C VAL A 12 -1.00 -4.76 -9.64
N PRO A 13 -0.54 -5.31 -10.78
CA PRO A 13 0.90 -5.49 -11.01
C PRO A 13 1.51 -4.21 -11.59
N LEU A 14 2.02 -3.36 -10.73
CA LEU A 14 2.72 -2.15 -11.15
C LEU A 14 4.20 -2.46 -11.33
N ARG A 15 4.60 -2.81 -12.55
CA ARG A 15 5.97 -3.19 -12.87
C ARG A 15 6.85 -1.95 -13.08
N ARG A 16 6.94 -1.13 -12.05
CA ARG A 16 7.77 0.07 -12.08
C ARG A 16 8.56 0.15 -10.78
N SER A 17 9.82 0.58 -10.92
CA SER A 17 10.73 0.77 -9.80
C SER A 17 10.98 2.25 -9.57
N ASN A 18 11.48 2.60 -8.39
CA ASN A 18 11.83 3.97 -8.05
C ASN A 18 10.66 4.94 -8.25
N VAL A 19 9.47 4.49 -7.84
CA VAL A 19 8.27 5.30 -7.95
C VAL A 19 8.31 6.36 -6.86
N ASP A 20 8.45 7.63 -7.26
CA ASP A 20 8.52 8.72 -6.29
C ASP A 20 7.13 9.28 -5.99
N THR A 21 7.05 10.09 -4.93
CA THR A 21 5.77 10.63 -4.49
C THR A 21 5.14 11.57 -5.50
N ASP A 22 5.94 12.23 -6.35
CA ASP A 22 5.40 13.09 -7.40
C ASP A 22 4.76 12.27 -8.52
N GLN A 23 5.26 11.08 -8.76
CA GLN A 23 4.63 10.15 -9.71
C GLN A 23 3.36 9.55 -9.12
N ILE A 24 3.34 9.30 -7.81
CA ILE A 24 2.14 8.80 -7.13
C ILE A 24 1.05 9.86 -7.18
N ILE A 25 1.38 11.11 -6.81
CA ILE A 25 0.44 12.21 -6.91
C ILE A 25 1.20 13.50 -7.27
N PRO A 26 0.91 14.10 -8.43
CA PRO A 26 1.59 15.35 -8.84
C PRO A 26 1.30 16.51 -7.89
N ALA A 27 2.26 17.41 -7.79
CA ALA A 27 2.19 18.55 -6.86
C ALA A 27 0.95 19.41 -7.04
N VAL A 28 0.39 19.47 -8.24
CA VAL A 28 -0.80 20.29 -8.49
C VAL A 28 -1.98 19.87 -7.61
N TYR A 29 -2.06 18.62 -7.21
CA TYR A 29 -3.14 18.12 -6.36
C TYR A 29 -2.94 18.47 -4.89
N LEU A 30 -1.76 18.91 -4.49
CA LEU A 30 -1.46 19.20 -3.10
C LEU A 30 -2.14 20.48 -2.59
N LYS A 31 -2.73 21.25 -3.48
CA LYS A 31 -3.44 22.46 -3.11
C LYS A 31 -4.81 22.19 -2.48
N ARG A 32 -5.28 20.96 -2.57
CA ARG A 32 -6.55 20.59 -1.96
C ARG A 32 -6.44 20.57 -0.45
N VAL A 33 -7.47 21.05 0.23
CA VAL A 33 -7.47 21.14 1.70
C VAL A 33 -8.12 19.94 2.39
N THR A 34 -8.75 19.05 1.62
CA THR A 34 -9.40 17.86 2.17
C THR A 34 -8.43 16.67 2.16
N ARG A 35 -8.79 15.61 2.89
CA ARG A 35 -8.03 14.36 2.88
C ARG A 35 -8.63 13.32 1.96
N SER A 36 -9.64 13.67 1.20
CA SER A 36 -10.33 12.73 0.31
C SER A 36 -10.47 13.36 -1.06
N GLY A 37 -10.82 12.53 -2.04
CA GLY A 37 -10.99 13.00 -3.40
C GLY A 37 -9.69 13.05 -4.18
N PHE A 38 -8.65 12.35 -3.74
CA PHE A 38 -7.35 12.34 -4.42
C PHE A 38 -7.19 11.19 -5.42
N GLU A 39 -8.21 10.35 -5.56
CA GLU A 39 -8.12 9.19 -6.44
C GLU A 39 -7.91 9.57 -7.91
N ASP A 40 -8.39 10.74 -8.32
CA ASP A 40 -8.19 11.20 -9.70
C ASP A 40 -6.76 11.65 -9.95
N GLY A 41 -6.02 11.99 -8.90
CA GLY A 41 -4.61 12.38 -9.00
C GLY A 41 -3.66 11.21 -8.96
N LEU A 42 -4.11 10.05 -8.47
CA LEU A 42 -3.24 8.89 -8.32
C LEU A 42 -2.66 8.47 -9.67
N PHE A 43 -1.33 8.48 -9.77
CA PHE A 43 -0.60 8.12 -10.99
C PHE A 43 -1.13 8.84 -12.23
N SER A 44 -1.59 10.08 -12.07
CA SER A 44 -2.32 10.78 -13.14
C SER A 44 -1.50 10.93 -14.41
N ALA A 45 -0.19 11.14 -14.30
CA ALA A 45 0.67 11.25 -15.48
C ALA A 45 0.71 9.94 -16.26
N TRP A 46 0.79 8.81 -15.55
CA TRP A 46 0.83 7.51 -16.21
C TRP A 46 -0.54 7.08 -16.72
N ARG A 47 -1.60 7.54 -16.09
CA ARG A 47 -2.96 7.17 -16.50
C ARG A 47 -3.35 7.79 -17.84
N SER A 48 -2.56 8.72 -18.36
CA SER A 48 -2.75 9.20 -19.72
C SER A 48 -2.20 8.22 -20.75
N GLU A 49 -1.42 7.23 -20.35
CA GLU A 49 -0.91 6.17 -21.22
C GLU A 49 -2.00 5.11 -21.39
N PRO A 50 -2.47 4.83 -22.63
CA PRO A 50 -3.64 3.95 -22.81
C PRO A 50 -3.48 2.55 -22.22
N ASP A 51 -2.27 2.02 -22.20
CA ASP A 51 -1.99 0.66 -21.71
C ASP A 51 -1.53 0.61 -20.26
N PHE A 52 -1.59 1.74 -19.55
CA PHE A 52 -1.22 1.74 -18.15
C PHE A 52 -2.12 0.78 -17.36
N VAL A 53 -1.54 0.10 -16.36
CA VAL A 53 -2.20 -1.00 -15.65
C VAL A 53 -3.55 -0.61 -15.05
N LEU A 54 -3.69 0.59 -14.48
CA LEU A 54 -4.96 1.02 -13.90
C LEU A 54 -6.01 1.40 -14.94
N ASN A 55 -5.63 1.52 -16.21
CA ASN A 55 -6.59 1.75 -17.30
C ASN A 55 -7.16 0.44 -17.82
N GLN A 56 -6.62 -0.69 -17.38
CA GLN A 56 -7.08 -2.00 -17.86
C GLN A 56 -8.19 -2.51 -16.95
N ALA A 57 -9.30 -2.90 -17.56
CA ALA A 57 -10.48 -3.36 -16.83
C ALA A 57 -10.16 -4.52 -15.88
N ALA A 58 -9.20 -5.36 -16.25
CA ALA A 58 -8.82 -6.52 -15.44
C ALA A 58 -8.21 -6.12 -14.08
N PHE A 59 -7.58 -4.94 -13.98
CA PHE A 59 -6.81 -4.55 -12.80
C PHE A 59 -7.33 -3.32 -12.08
N LYS A 60 -8.16 -2.51 -12.70
CA LYS A 60 -8.52 -1.19 -12.16
C LYS A 60 -9.23 -1.24 -10.80
N ASN A 61 -9.82 -2.34 -10.44
CA ASN A 61 -10.55 -2.49 -9.18
C ASN A 61 -9.77 -3.27 -8.13
N GLY A 62 -8.49 -3.55 -8.38
CA GLY A 62 -7.65 -4.24 -7.40
C GLY A 62 -7.44 -3.39 -6.16
N THR A 63 -7.26 -4.05 -5.02
CA THR A 63 -7.09 -3.40 -3.73
C THR A 63 -5.71 -3.62 -3.14
N ILE A 64 -4.87 -4.41 -3.81
CA ILE A 64 -3.51 -4.70 -3.37
C ILE A 64 -2.56 -4.30 -4.51
N LEU A 65 -1.75 -3.27 -4.27
CA LEU A 65 -0.79 -2.80 -5.27
C LEU A 65 0.52 -3.56 -5.08
N VAL A 66 1.01 -4.20 -6.14
CA VAL A 66 2.29 -4.92 -6.10
C VAL A 66 3.26 -4.15 -6.99
N ALA A 67 4.20 -3.44 -6.38
CA ALA A 67 5.08 -2.51 -7.05
C ALA A 67 6.53 -2.99 -7.02
N GLY A 68 7.37 -2.41 -7.88
CA GLY A 68 8.80 -2.67 -7.88
C GLY A 68 9.52 -2.02 -6.70
N PRO A 69 10.82 -2.25 -6.57
CA PRO A 69 11.57 -1.75 -5.42
C PRO A 69 11.69 -0.23 -5.41
N GLU A 70 12.02 0.32 -4.24
CA GLU A 70 12.19 1.75 -4.00
C GLU A 70 10.90 2.52 -4.25
N PHE A 71 9.82 2.08 -3.62
CA PHE A 71 8.52 2.71 -3.76
C PHE A 71 8.35 3.85 -2.74
N GLY A 72 7.87 5.00 -3.21
CA GLY A 72 7.58 6.14 -2.34
C GLY A 72 8.76 7.06 -2.10
N THR A 73 9.77 7.04 -2.97
CA THR A 73 10.94 7.90 -2.84
C THR A 73 10.57 9.37 -3.09
N GLY A 74 11.53 10.26 -2.88
CA GLY A 74 11.35 11.68 -3.11
C GLY A 74 10.79 12.39 -1.89
N SER A 75 10.09 13.50 -2.13
CA SER A 75 9.57 14.35 -1.05
C SER A 75 8.55 13.62 -0.19
N SER A 76 8.60 13.87 1.12
CA SER A 76 7.65 13.28 2.04
C SER A 76 6.27 13.94 1.86
N ARG A 77 5.29 13.17 1.41
CA ARG A 77 3.94 13.67 1.17
C ARG A 77 2.91 12.67 1.66
N GLU A 78 2.14 13.06 2.67
CA GLU A 78 1.03 12.24 3.11
C GLU A 78 -0.03 12.11 2.03
N HIS A 79 -0.11 13.08 1.14
CA HIS A 79 -1.06 13.06 0.02
C HIS A 79 -0.90 11.82 -0.86
N ALA A 80 0.34 11.32 -0.99
CA ALA A 80 0.58 10.09 -1.74
C ALA A 80 -0.15 8.92 -1.11
N VAL A 81 -0.12 8.84 0.22
CA VAL A 81 -0.83 7.81 0.96
C VAL A 81 -2.33 7.96 0.79
N TRP A 82 -2.83 9.20 0.91
CA TRP A 82 -4.27 9.46 0.77
C TRP A 82 -4.76 9.12 -0.63
N ALA A 83 -3.97 9.42 -1.67
CA ALA A 83 -4.35 9.10 -3.04
C ALA A 83 -4.50 7.59 -3.23
N LEU A 84 -3.58 6.82 -2.69
CA LEU A 84 -3.66 5.35 -2.75
C LEU A 84 -4.90 4.84 -2.02
N GLN A 85 -5.14 5.35 -0.82
CA GLN A 85 -6.30 4.93 -0.03
C GLN A 85 -7.61 5.34 -0.68
N ASN A 86 -7.70 6.56 -1.19
CA ASN A 86 -8.92 7.05 -1.83
C ASN A 86 -9.24 6.26 -3.09
N TYR A 87 -8.23 5.80 -3.80
CA TYR A 87 -8.45 4.97 -4.98
C TYR A 87 -9.04 3.61 -4.60
N GLY A 88 -8.71 3.10 -3.41
CA GLY A 88 -9.21 1.82 -2.93
C GLY A 88 -8.15 0.84 -2.49
N PHE A 89 -6.88 1.23 -2.54
CA PHE A 89 -5.82 0.33 -2.09
C PHE A 89 -5.81 0.20 -0.58
N LYS A 90 -5.72 -1.02 -0.11
CA LYS A 90 -5.60 -1.37 1.31
C LYS A 90 -4.17 -1.79 1.66
N VAL A 91 -3.45 -2.32 0.69
CA VAL A 91 -2.10 -2.87 0.88
C VAL A 91 -1.24 -2.49 -0.30
N VAL A 92 0.01 -2.15 -0.02
CA VAL A 92 1.05 -2.00 -1.05
C VAL A 92 2.16 -2.99 -0.73
N ILE A 93 2.54 -3.81 -1.70
CA ILE A 93 3.61 -4.79 -1.58
C ILE A 93 4.78 -4.33 -2.45
N SER A 94 5.98 -4.32 -1.88
CA SER A 94 7.20 -4.02 -2.61
C SER A 94 8.36 -4.70 -1.90
N SER A 95 9.48 -4.86 -2.59
CA SER A 95 10.67 -5.41 -1.94
C SER A 95 11.40 -4.35 -1.11
N ARG A 96 11.14 -3.07 -1.35
CA ARG A 96 11.74 -1.99 -0.58
C ARG A 96 10.92 -0.71 -0.72
N PHE A 97 10.68 -0.05 0.42
CA PHE A 97 9.99 1.24 0.49
C PHE A 97 10.93 2.31 0.99
N ALA A 98 10.69 3.56 0.58
CA ALA A 98 11.30 4.70 1.25
C ALA A 98 10.75 4.77 2.68
N ASP A 99 11.65 5.04 3.63
CA ASP A 99 11.30 4.97 5.06
C ASP A 99 10.19 5.92 5.45
N ILE A 100 10.24 7.16 4.96
CA ILE A 100 9.23 8.16 5.34
C ILE A 100 7.88 7.80 4.76
N PHE A 101 7.85 7.35 3.50
CA PHE A 101 6.60 6.91 2.88
C PHE A 101 5.98 5.75 3.67
N ARG A 102 6.80 4.77 4.03
CA ARG A 102 6.33 3.61 4.78
C ARG A 102 5.75 4.02 6.13
N GLY A 103 6.45 4.91 6.84
CA GLY A 103 5.99 5.41 8.13
C GLY A 103 4.65 6.13 8.02
N ASN A 104 4.52 7.01 7.03
CA ASN A 104 3.26 7.74 6.81
C ASN A 104 2.13 6.78 6.45
N SER A 105 2.43 5.78 5.63
CA SER A 105 1.42 4.79 5.22
C SER A 105 0.88 4.03 6.41
N LEU A 106 1.77 3.53 7.25
CA LEU A 106 1.37 2.74 8.42
C LEU A 106 0.60 3.59 9.43
N LYS A 107 0.96 4.85 9.60
CA LYS A 107 0.21 5.77 10.47
C LYS A 107 -1.21 5.97 9.99
N SER A 108 -1.42 5.99 8.68
CA SER A 108 -2.73 6.24 8.09
C SER A 108 -3.55 4.99 7.85
N GLY A 109 -3.00 3.83 8.16
CA GLY A 109 -3.72 2.57 8.01
C GLY A 109 -3.55 1.91 6.66
N LEU A 110 -2.65 2.40 5.82
CA LEU A 110 -2.28 1.73 4.58
C LEU A 110 -1.14 0.77 4.88
N LEU A 111 -1.40 -0.52 4.77
CA LEU A 111 -0.40 -1.52 5.10
C LEU A 111 0.64 -1.63 4.00
N THR A 112 1.90 -1.44 4.36
CA THR A 112 3.04 -1.65 3.45
C THR A 112 3.73 -2.95 3.83
N VAL A 113 3.83 -3.86 2.87
CA VAL A 113 4.37 -5.20 3.09
C VAL A 113 5.64 -5.35 2.28
N VAL A 114 6.72 -5.74 2.95
CA VAL A 114 8.01 -6.00 2.29
C VAL A 114 8.13 -7.50 2.06
N LEU A 115 8.27 -7.88 0.80
CA LEU A 115 8.52 -9.27 0.41
C LEU A 115 9.78 -9.31 -0.46
N PRO A 116 10.48 -10.44 -0.49
CA PRO A 116 11.65 -10.57 -1.38
C PRO A 116 11.28 -10.26 -2.84
N GLN A 117 12.22 -9.71 -3.59
CA GLN A 117 11.95 -9.33 -4.98
C GLN A 117 11.50 -10.51 -5.83
N ASN A 118 12.05 -11.70 -5.59
CA ASN A 118 11.63 -12.89 -6.34
C ASN A 118 10.16 -13.23 -6.07
N VAL A 119 9.66 -12.96 -4.87
CA VAL A 119 8.23 -13.16 -4.54
C VAL A 119 7.38 -12.10 -5.22
N VAL A 120 7.85 -10.86 -5.23
CA VAL A 120 7.15 -9.77 -5.94
C VAL A 120 7.01 -10.13 -7.42
N GLU A 121 8.07 -10.64 -8.03
CA GLU A 121 8.04 -11.02 -9.44
C GLU A 121 7.10 -12.20 -9.68
N ASP A 122 7.07 -13.15 -8.78
CA ASP A 122 6.14 -14.28 -8.86
C ASP A 122 4.69 -13.79 -8.76
N LEU A 123 4.43 -12.83 -7.87
CA LEU A 123 3.11 -12.22 -7.75
C LEU A 123 2.71 -11.54 -9.05
N TRP A 124 3.60 -10.78 -9.67
CA TRP A 124 3.31 -10.13 -10.95
C TRP A 124 2.90 -11.15 -11.99
N GLN A 125 3.66 -12.23 -12.12
CA GLN A 125 3.37 -13.27 -13.11
C GLN A 125 2.03 -13.94 -12.85
N LYS A 126 1.75 -14.25 -11.58
CA LYS A 126 0.51 -14.93 -11.21
C LYS A 126 -0.71 -14.03 -11.41
N ILE A 127 -0.59 -12.75 -11.07
CA ILE A 127 -1.66 -11.77 -11.26
C ILE A 127 -1.94 -11.57 -12.75
N GLU A 128 -0.89 -11.45 -13.55
CA GLU A 128 -1.05 -11.25 -14.98
C GLU A 128 -1.65 -12.46 -15.67
N ALA A 129 -1.30 -13.65 -15.20
CA ALA A 129 -1.87 -14.88 -15.73
C ALA A 129 -3.34 -15.07 -15.32
N ASN A 130 -3.70 -14.59 -14.13
CA ASN A 130 -5.06 -14.69 -13.61
C ASN A 130 -5.40 -13.43 -12.79
N PRO A 131 -5.95 -12.39 -13.44
CA PRO A 131 -6.30 -11.16 -12.73
C PRO A 131 -7.30 -11.33 -11.59
N ALA A 132 -8.06 -12.42 -11.60
CA ALA A 132 -9.02 -12.71 -10.52
C ALA A 132 -8.36 -13.40 -9.32
N LEU A 133 -7.07 -13.65 -9.35
CA LEU A 133 -6.36 -14.28 -8.25
C LEU A 133 -6.56 -13.48 -6.97
N GLU A 134 -7.03 -14.17 -5.93
CA GLU A 134 -7.20 -13.54 -4.63
C GLU A 134 -5.92 -13.64 -3.82
N ILE A 135 -5.55 -12.51 -3.21
CA ILE A 135 -4.39 -12.42 -2.35
C ILE A 135 -4.90 -12.06 -0.96
N THR A 136 -4.48 -12.83 0.04
CA THR A 136 -4.88 -12.58 1.42
C THR A 136 -3.68 -12.11 2.21
N VAL A 137 -3.83 -10.94 2.83
CA VAL A 137 -2.81 -10.36 3.70
C VAL A 137 -3.34 -10.42 5.13
N ASP A 138 -2.66 -11.18 5.98
CA ASP A 138 -3.11 -11.45 7.34
C ASP A 138 -2.12 -10.85 8.32
N LEU A 139 -2.58 -9.88 9.11
CA LEU A 139 -1.73 -9.22 10.11
C LEU A 139 -1.48 -10.09 11.34
N ASP A 140 -2.44 -10.94 11.68
CA ASP A 140 -2.27 -11.77 12.86
C ASP A 140 -1.10 -12.75 12.67
N SER A 141 -1.06 -13.41 11.53
CA SER A 141 0.03 -14.33 11.22
C SER A 141 1.21 -13.66 10.51
N ARG A 142 1.04 -12.41 10.05
CA ARG A 142 2.04 -11.67 9.26
C ARG A 142 2.43 -12.44 8.01
N THR A 143 1.43 -12.85 7.24
CA THR A 143 1.65 -13.61 6.02
C THR A 143 0.84 -13.05 4.86
N VAL A 144 1.35 -13.30 3.66
CA VAL A 144 0.64 -13.06 2.41
C VAL A 144 0.42 -14.41 1.75
N SER A 145 -0.83 -14.73 1.45
CA SER A 145 -1.19 -16.00 0.82
C SER A 145 -1.78 -15.75 -0.56
N TYR A 146 -1.33 -16.50 -1.53
CA TYR A 146 -1.86 -16.43 -2.90
C TYR A 146 -1.67 -17.78 -3.57
N GLY A 147 -2.73 -18.29 -4.16
CA GLY A 147 -2.73 -19.64 -4.72
C GLY A 147 -2.41 -20.65 -3.63
N ASP A 148 -1.41 -21.49 -3.86
CA ASP A 148 -0.94 -22.45 -2.89
C ASP A 148 0.31 -21.97 -2.12
N LYS A 149 0.65 -20.68 -2.27
CA LYS A 149 1.84 -20.11 -1.64
C LYS A 149 1.47 -19.25 -0.44
N ARG A 150 2.39 -19.21 0.52
CA ARG A 150 2.24 -18.42 1.73
C ARG A 150 3.61 -17.86 2.10
N GLU A 151 3.73 -16.53 2.14
CA GLU A 151 4.99 -15.85 2.40
C GLU A 151 4.90 -15.02 3.67
N PRO A 152 5.85 -15.15 4.59
CA PRO A 152 5.86 -14.31 5.79
C PRO A 152 6.40 -12.93 5.49
N PHE A 153 5.97 -11.94 6.27
CA PHE A 153 6.55 -10.62 6.23
C PHE A 153 6.80 -10.13 7.64
N GLU A 154 7.71 -9.17 7.77
CA GLU A 154 8.05 -8.61 9.07
C GLU A 154 7.30 -7.32 9.32
N LEU A 155 6.80 -7.18 10.53
CA LEU A 155 6.15 -5.97 11.00
C LEU A 155 6.29 -5.99 12.52
N ASP A 156 6.70 -4.87 13.11
CA ASP A 156 6.89 -4.81 14.54
C ASP A 156 5.57 -5.00 15.30
N ASP A 157 5.68 -5.54 16.51
CA ASP A 157 4.50 -5.90 17.30
C ASP A 157 3.61 -4.71 17.60
N TYR A 158 4.19 -3.55 17.88
CA TYR A 158 3.44 -2.35 18.18
C TYR A 158 2.59 -1.88 16.99
N THR A 159 3.20 -1.82 15.80
CA THR A 159 2.49 -1.41 14.59
C THR A 159 1.38 -2.38 14.26
N ARG A 160 1.65 -3.69 14.39
CA ARG A 160 0.64 -4.72 14.16
C ARG A 160 -0.55 -4.54 15.10
N TRP A 161 -0.25 -4.39 16.39
CA TRP A 161 -1.30 -4.18 17.38
C TRP A 161 -2.14 -2.94 17.08
N ARG A 162 -1.48 -1.85 16.75
CA ARG A 162 -2.15 -0.58 16.48
C ARG A 162 -3.11 -0.69 15.29
N LEU A 163 -2.68 -1.35 14.23
CA LEU A 163 -3.51 -1.54 13.04
C LEU A 163 -4.68 -2.48 13.31
N MET A 164 -4.44 -3.55 14.06
CA MET A 164 -5.49 -4.52 14.39
C MET A 164 -6.53 -3.93 15.35
N GLU A 165 -6.13 -2.99 16.20
CA GLU A 165 -7.02 -2.35 17.18
C GLU A 165 -7.60 -1.03 16.70
N ASP A 166 -7.26 -0.60 15.49
CA ASP A 166 -7.72 0.68 14.93
C ASP A 166 -7.28 1.86 15.80
N ARG A 167 -6.00 1.91 16.17
CA ARG A 167 -5.48 2.97 17.01
C ARG A 167 -4.46 3.81 16.26
N LYS A 168 -4.56 5.13 16.43
CA LYS A 168 -3.55 6.05 15.91
C LYS A 168 -2.39 6.14 16.88
N SER A 169 -1.18 6.30 16.36
CA SER A 169 0.00 6.35 17.20
C SER A 169 -0.05 7.47 18.23
N THR A 170 -0.59 8.64 17.89
CA THR A 170 -0.70 9.76 18.80
C THR A 170 -1.64 9.50 19.94
N ARG A 171 -2.65 8.69 19.73
CA ARG A 171 -3.61 8.35 20.79
C ARG A 171 -2.93 7.61 21.93
N LEU A 172 -2.01 6.74 21.62
CA LEU A 172 -1.29 6.01 22.65
C LEU A 172 -0.55 6.94 23.58
N ASN A 173 0.10 7.92 23.01
CA ASN A 173 0.88 8.85 23.83
C ASN A 173 0.01 9.60 24.81
N SER A 174 -1.18 10.00 24.41
CA SER A 174 -2.04 10.78 25.30
C SER A 174 -2.65 9.93 26.40
N SER A 175 -2.96 8.67 26.14
CA SER A 175 -3.63 7.82 27.12
C SER A 175 -2.66 7.00 27.94
N HIS A 176 -1.46 6.81 27.48
CA HIS A 176 -0.49 5.92 28.10
C HIS A 176 0.91 6.51 28.06
N ALA A 177 1.02 7.78 28.39
CA ALA A 177 2.31 8.43 28.35
C ALA A 177 3.35 7.72 29.22
N ASN A 178 2.90 7.06 30.24
CA ASN A 178 3.74 6.32 31.15
C ASN A 178 3.99 4.89 30.71
N ILE A 179 3.34 4.43 29.67
CA ILE A 179 3.56 3.07 29.23
C ILE A 179 4.88 2.97 28.53
N SER A 180 5.64 2.06 29.01
CA SER A 180 6.89 1.72 28.36
C SER A 180 6.57 0.85 27.18
N TYR A 181 7.10 1.24 26.18
CA TYR A 181 7.05 0.39 25.03
C TYR A 181 8.45 0.13 24.60
#